data_b020dd45e9ac381b7231df2bdabd92df
#
_entry.id   b020dd45e9ac381b7231df2bdabd92df
#
_cell.length_a   1.000
_cell.length_b   1.000
_cell.length_c   1.000
_cell.angle_alpha   90.00
_cell.angle_beta   90.00
_cell.angle_gamma   90.00
#
_symmetry.space_group_name_H-M   'P 1'
#
loop_
_entity.id
_entity.type
_entity.pdbx_description
1 polymer ?
#
loop_
_entity_poly.entity_id
_entity_poly.type
_entity_poly.pdbx_seq_one_letter_code
_entity_poly.pdbx_strand_id
1 'polypeptide(L)'
;MPLAQLRLRALLKPSQSKPYGFASSPKGESFIKVKIMSETKLSHFDASGSAVMVDVSEKPVTARQAEARGIITMNAAAFAAVRDGTAQKGDVLGVARIAGIMAAKRTSELIPLCHPLPLSKLTVDFHLLPEQQAVEAVCTARTIGVTGVEMEALTGVSAALLTIYDMCKAVDKGMEMGEIHLVEKTGGKSGHYVRAEGGYV
;
A
#
# COMPACT_ATOMS: atom_id res chain seq x y z
N MET A 1 -40.88 -3.39 51.13
CA MET A 1 -42.00 -3.18 50.25
C MET A 1 -41.54 -2.41 49.01
N PRO A 2 -42.17 -2.66 47.89
CA PRO A 2 -41.46 -2.98 46.64
C PRO A 2 -41.70 -1.93 45.53
N LEU A 3 -41.29 -2.28 44.29
CA LEU A 3 -41.58 -1.65 42.99
C LEU A 3 -40.55 -0.61 42.61
N ALA A 4 -39.84 -0.75 41.51
CA ALA A 4 -40.35 -1.03 40.18
C ALA A 4 -39.34 -1.68 39.27
N GLN A 5 -39.65 -2.89 38.85
CA GLN A 5 -39.21 -3.39 37.53
C GLN A 5 -40.03 -2.63 36.48
N LEU A 6 -39.37 -1.92 35.61
CA LEU A 6 -39.95 -1.45 34.35
C LEU A 6 -39.01 -1.76 33.21
N ARG A 7 -39.33 -2.83 32.52
CA ARG A 7 -39.35 -3.03 31.06
C ARG A 7 -38.46 -2.12 30.21
N LEU A 8 -37.34 -2.65 29.81
CA LEU A 8 -36.72 -2.29 28.54
C LEU A 8 -36.78 -3.53 27.62
N ARG A 9 -37.95 -3.79 27.07
CA ARG A 9 -38.18 -4.64 25.89
C ARG A 9 -38.73 -3.70 24.81
N ALA A 10 -37.99 -3.60 23.76
CA ALA A 10 -38.33 -3.27 22.39
C ALA A 10 -37.22 -2.38 21.79
N LEU A 11 -36.58 -2.96 20.83
CA LEU A 11 -36.28 -2.52 19.48
C LEU A 11 -34.92 -3.07 19.00
N LEU A 12 -34.82 -4.40 18.92
CA LEU A 12 -33.91 -5.01 17.98
C LEU A 12 -34.75 -5.87 17.04
N LYS A 13 -35.22 -5.29 15.94
CA LYS A 13 -35.69 -6.07 14.80
C LYS A 13 -34.45 -6.60 14.06
N PRO A 14 -34.31 -7.92 13.86
CA PRO A 14 -33.30 -8.43 12.96
C PRO A 14 -33.66 -8.03 11.52
N SER A 15 -32.73 -7.40 10.82
CA SER A 15 -32.87 -7.16 9.39
C SER A 15 -32.88 -8.52 8.70
N GLN A 16 -33.97 -8.85 8.08
CA GLN A 16 -34.09 -10.01 7.20
C GLN A 16 -33.30 -9.71 5.92
N SER A 17 -32.08 -10.19 5.84
CA SER A 17 -31.39 -10.35 4.58
C SER A 17 -32.05 -11.49 3.82
N LYS A 18 -32.71 -11.17 2.70
CA LYS A 18 -33.24 -12.16 1.78
C LYS A 18 -32.10 -13.00 1.22
N PRO A 19 -32.21 -14.33 1.17
CA PRO A 19 -31.23 -15.16 0.48
C PRO A 19 -31.31 -14.85 -1.02
N TYR A 20 -30.15 -14.66 -1.64
CA TYR A 20 -30.04 -14.58 -3.10
C TYR A 20 -30.55 -15.88 -3.71
N GLY A 21 -31.71 -15.82 -4.38
CA GLY A 21 -32.25 -16.91 -5.15
C GLY A 21 -31.40 -17.16 -6.38
N PHE A 22 -30.90 -18.39 -6.53
CA PHE A 22 -30.35 -18.85 -7.80
C PHE A 22 -31.47 -18.85 -8.84
N ALA A 23 -31.39 -17.95 -9.82
CA ALA A 23 -32.19 -18.00 -11.00
C ALA A 23 -31.72 -19.17 -11.89
N SER A 24 -32.61 -20.10 -12.21
CA SER A 24 -32.36 -21.17 -13.15
C SER A 24 -32.07 -20.58 -14.54
N SER A 25 -30.91 -20.90 -15.12
CA SER A 25 -30.51 -20.50 -16.46
C SER A 25 -31.44 -21.10 -17.54
N PRO A 26 -31.80 -20.33 -18.57
CA PRO A 26 -32.40 -20.88 -19.76
C PRO A 26 -31.38 -21.74 -20.55
N LYS A 27 -31.85 -22.86 -21.07
CA LYS A 27 -31.06 -23.76 -21.92
C LYS A 27 -30.65 -23.03 -23.20
N GLY A 28 -29.35 -22.99 -23.50
CA GLY A 28 -28.82 -22.75 -24.83
C GLY A 28 -27.98 -21.49 -25.02
N GLU A 29 -27.00 -21.25 -24.19
CA GLU A 29 -25.93 -20.28 -24.54
C GLU A 29 -24.57 -20.98 -24.52
N SER A 30 -23.85 -20.84 -25.63
CA SER A 30 -22.50 -21.33 -25.83
C SER A 30 -21.58 -20.68 -24.77
N PHE A 31 -21.02 -21.51 -23.89
CA PHE A 31 -19.98 -21.07 -23.01
C PHE A 31 -18.82 -20.50 -23.82
N ILE A 32 -18.64 -19.18 -23.79
CA ILE A 32 -17.38 -18.57 -24.18
C ILE A 32 -16.31 -19.22 -23.30
N LYS A 33 -15.47 -20.07 -23.92
CA LYS A 33 -14.25 -20.56 -23.29
C LYS A 33 -13.37 -19.36 -23.01
N VAL A 34 -13.54 -18.76 -21.84
CA VAL A 34 -12.51 -17.88 -21.28
C VAL A 34 -11.27 -18.75 -21.17
N LYS A 35 -10.30 -18.49 -22.04
CA LYS A 35 -8.97 -19.09 -21.98
C LYS A 35 -8.42 -18.67 -20.62
N ILE A 36 -8.51 -19.56 -19.63
CA ILE A 36 -7.86 -19.37 -18.33
C ILE A 36 -6.39 -19.24 -18.67
N MET A 37 -5.87 -18.02 -18.62
CA MET A 37 -4.44 -17.74 -18.72
C MET A 37 -3.78 -18.61 -17.66
N SER A 38 -2.69 -19.28 -18.06
CA SER A 38 -1.89 -20.21 -17.26
C SER A 38 -1.95 -19.89 -15.76
N GLU A 39 -2.28 -20.89 -14.95
CA GLU A 39 -2.28 -20.81 -13.49
C GLU A 39 -1.00 -20.12 -13.03
N THR A 40 -1.13 -18.86 -12.62
CA THR A 40 -0.03 -18.11 -12.03
C THR A 40 0.17 -18.70 -10.65
N LYS A 41 1.05 -19.69 -10.53
CA LYS A 41 1.36 -20.38 -9.28
C LYS A 41 1.86 -19.32 -8.28
N LEU A 42 1.08 -19.09 -7.22
CA LEU A 42 1.47 -18.18 -6.14
C LEU A 42 2.74 -18.75 -5.47
N SER A 43 3.85 -18.03 -5.58
CA SER A 43 5.16 -18.50 -5.15
C SER A 43 5.36 -18.56 -3.63
N HIS A 44 4.43 -18.00 -2.85
CA HIS A 44 4.49 -17.97 -1.39
C HIS A 44 3.68 -19.07 -0.70
N PHE A 45 3.29 -20.12 -1.44
CA PHE A 45 2.62 -21.28 -0.88
C PHE A 45 3.31 -22.56 -1.35
N ASP A 46 3.49 -23.49 -0.43
CA ASP A 46 3.99 -24.84 -0.73
C ASP A 46 2.88 -25.75 -1.31
N ALA A 47 3.21 -27.00 -1.59
CA ALA A 47 2.28 -27.97 -2.15
C ALA A 47 1.13 -28.34 -1.17
N SER A 48 1.28 -28.07 0.12
CA SER A 48 0.26 -28.28 1.16
C SER A 48 -0.66 -27.07 1.36
N GLY A 49 -0.36 -25.92 0.69
CA GLY A 49 -1.08 -24.67 0.87
C GLY A 49 -0.60 -23.84 2.07
N SER A 50 0.53 -24.20 2.68
CA SER A 50 1.12 -23.43 3.77
C SER A 50 1.95 -22.26 3.23
N ALA A 51 1.90 -21.12 3.93
CA ALA A 51 2.68 -19.94 3.56
C ALA A 51 4.19 -20.20 3.77
N VAL A 52 5.00 -19.88 2.78
CA VAL A 52 6.44 -20.10 2.79
C VAL A 52 7.18 -18.92 2.18
N MET A 53 8.30 -18.54 2.75
CA MET A 53 9.21 -17.57 2.14
C MET A 53 9.87 -18.21 0.93
N VAL A 54 9.87 -17.51 -0.21
CA VAL A 54 10.42 -18.02 -1.47
C VAL A 54 11.90 -18.29 -1.33
N ASP A 55 12.36 -19.51 -1.73
CA ASP A 55 13.78 -19.79 -1.83
C ASP A 55 14.40 -19.00 -2.99
N VAL A 56 15.43 -18.23 -2.67
CA VAL A 56 16.17 -17.38 -3.62
C VAL A 56 17.64 -17.78 -3.76
N SER A 57 18.06 -18.90 -3.16
CA SER A 57 19.45 -19.35 -3.10
C SER A 57 20.10 -19.54 -4.49
N GLU A 58 19.31 -20.03 -5.45
CA GLU A 58 19.74 -20.28 -6.84
C GLU A 58 19.67 -19.04 -7.74
N LYS A 59 19.20 -17.88 -7.22
CA LYS A 59 19.07 -16.68 -8.05
C LYS A 59 20.40 -15.93 -8.14
N PRO A 60 20.77 -15.43 -9.34
CA PRO A 60 21.98 -14.62 -9.49
C PRO A 60 21.86 -13.31 -8.71
N VAL A 61 22.98 -12.92 -8.12
CA VAL A 61 23.13 -11.60 -7.50
C VAL A 61 23.21 -10.56 -8.60
N THR A 62 22.28 -9.61 -8.62
CA THR A 62 22.19 -8.53 -9.61
C THR A 62 21.90 -7.19 -8.96
N ALA A 63 22.26 -6.09 -9.63
CA ALA A 63 21.78 -4.77 -9.23
C ALA A 63 20.26 -4.67 -9.45
N ARG A 64 19.56 -4.16 -8.46
CA ARG A 64 18.10 -4.00 -8.47
C ARG A 64 17.70 -2.64 -7.97
N GLN A 65 16.70 -2.07 -8.61
CA GLN A 65 16.09 -0.80 -8.20
C GLN A 65 14.58 -0.93 -8.29
N ALA A 66 13.90 -0.23 -7.39
CA ALA A 66 12.46 -0.01 -7.48
C ALA A 66 12.15 1.43 -7.09
N GLU A 67 11.15 2.01 -7.75
CA GLU A 67 10.55 3.28 -7.41
C GLU A 67 9.05 3.08 -7.16
N ALA A 68 8.58 3.60 -6.05
CA ALA A 68 7.16 3.66 -5.70
C ALA A 68 6.76 5.11 -5.41
N ARG A 69 5.48 5.41 -5.59
CA ARG A 69 4.89 6.71 -5.23
C ARG A 69 3.53 6.54 -4.58
N GLY A 70 3.08 7.61 -3.95
CA GLY A 70 1.75 7.73 -3.37
C GLY A 70 1.47 9.17 -3.01
N ILE A 71 0.21 9.49 -2.77
CA ILE A 71 -0.28 10.86 -2.57
C ILE A 71 -1.03 10.94 -1.25
N ILE A 72 -0.90 12.07 -0.55
CA ILE A 72 -1.79 12.47 0.54
C ILE A 72 -2.45 13.79 0.19
N THR A 73 -3.79 13.80 0.15
CA THR A 73 -4.61 15.01 -0.04
C THR A 73 -5.01 15.59 1.31
N MET A 74 -5.17 16.90 1.37
CA MET A 74 -5.47 17.60 2.62
C MET A 74 -6.24 18.90 2.35
N ASN A 75 -6.79 19.52 3.39
CA ASN A 75 -7.40 20.82 3.24
C ASN A 75 -6.38 21.94 3.01
N ALA A 76 -6.86 23.10 2.54
CA ALA A 76 -6.00 24.23 2.20
C ALA A 76 -5.11 24.71 3.37
N ALA A 77 -5.60 24.65 4.61
CA ALA A 77 -4.86 25.08 5.78
C ALA A 77 -3.69 24.15 6.10
N ALA A 78 -3.92 22.83 6.06
CA ALA A 78 -2.88 21.83 6.27
C ALA A 78 -1.84 21.89 5.15
N PHE A 79 -2.28 22.02 3.87
CA PHE A 79 -1.38 22.15 2.73
C PHE A 79 -0.49 23.39 2.84
N ALA A 80 -1.07 24.55 3.18
CA ALA A 80 -0.29 25.77 3.40
C ALA A 80 0.74 25.58 4.50
N ALA A 81 0.36 24.97 5.63
CA ALA A 81 1.30 24.72 6.74
C ALA A 81 2.47 23.80 6.34
N VAL A 82 2.23 22.79 5.51
CA VAL A 82 3.29 21.92 4.99
C VAL A 82 4.18 22.67 4.01
N ARG A 83 3.57 23.40 3.05
CA ARG A 83 4.30 24.15 2.03
C ARG A 83 5.20 25.23 2.62
N ASP A 84 4.68 25.97 3.60
CA ASP A 84 5.34 27.14 4.17
C ASP A 84 6.23 26.78 5.38
N GLY A 85 6.28 25.48 5.77
CA GLY A 85 7.06 25.00 6.90
C GLY A 85 6.57 25.54 8.26
N THR A 86 5.28 25.92 8.35
CA THR A 86 4.69 26.53 9.54
C THR A 86 3.86 25.57 10.40
N ALA A 87 3.95 24.27 10.10
CA ALA A 87 3.25 23.25 10.89
C ALA A 87 3.71 23.28 12.36
N GLN A 88 2.76 23.15 13.28
CA GLN A 88 3.04 23.24 14.73
C GLN A 88 4.07 22.21 15.21
N LYS A 89 4.15 21.05 14.58
CA LYS A 89 5.11 19.98 14.89
C LYS A 89 6.48 20.14 14.20
N GLY A 90 6.72 21.25 13.48
CA GLY A 90 7.97 21.52 12.78
C GLY A 90 8.04 21.01 11.35
N ASP A 91 9.22 20.62 10.88
CA ASP A 91 9.50 20.19 9.50
C ASP A 91 8.81 18.85 9.16
N VAL A 92 7.59 18.95 8.61
CA VAL A 92 6.77 17.79 8.28
C VAL A 92 7.46 16.89 7.26
N LEU A 93 8.00 17.46 6.19
CA LEU A 93 8.58 16.68 5.09
C LEU A 93 9.94 16.08 5.48
N GLY A 94 10.73 16.78 6.26
CA GLY A 94 11.99 16.26 6.79
C GLY A 94 11.78 15.07 7.71
N VAL A 95 10.82 15.16 8.64
CA VAL A 95 10.47 14.04 9.54
C VAL A 95 9.89 12.87 8.75
N ALA A 96 8.99 13.13 7.79
CA ALA A 96 8.40 12.09 6.92
C ALA A 96 9.47 11.38 6.07
N ARG A 97 10.47 12.10 5.57
CA ARG A 97 11.61 11.54 4.85
C ARG A 97 12.36 10.52 5.70
N ILE A 98 12.73 10.90 6.91
CA ILE A 98 13.45 10.00 7.82
C ILE A 98 12.59 8.80 8.19
N ALA A 99 11.30 9.00 8.47
CA ALA A 99 10.37 7.90 8.77
C ALA A 99 10.26 6.90 7.62
N GLY A 100 10.10 7.38 6.37
CA GLY A 100 10.08 6.53 5.17
C GLY A 100 11.37 5.73 4.98
N ILE A 101 12.53 6.37 5.14
CA ILE A 101 13.84 5.70 5.09
C ILE A 101 13.95 4.62 6.17
N MET A 102 13.54 4.91 7.40
CA MET A 102 13.63 3.96 8.52
C MET A 102 12.68 2.79 8.34
N ALA A 103 11.46 3.02 7.83
CA ALA A 103 10.50 1.96 7.57
C ALA A 103 10.96 1.04 6.42
N ALA A 104 11.46 1.60 5.33
CA ALA A 104 12.00 0.81 4.21
C ALA A 104 13.13 -0.12 4.65
N LYS A 105 14.00 0.31 5.57
CA LYS A 105 15.06 -0.53 6.16
C LYS A 105 14.55 -1.68 7.03
N ARG A 106 13.29 -1.63 7.46
CA ARG A 106 12.62 -2.61 8.32
C ARG A 106 11.51 -3.37 7.62
N THR A 107 11.49 -3.36 6.30
CA THR A 107 10.42 -4.01 5.52
C THR A 107 10.25 -5.48 5.89
N SER A 108 11.32 -6.23 6.08
CA SER A 108 11.26 -7.64 6.48
C SER A 108 10.72 -7.87 7.90
N GLU A 109 10.73 -6.86 8.77
CA GLU A 109 10.11 -6.91 10.10
C GLU A 109 8.61 -6.62 10.03
N LEU A 110 8.13 -5.93 8.97
CA LEU A 110 6.75 -5.53 8.77
C LEU A 110 5.98 -6.51 7.88
N ILE A 111 6.63 -7.06 6.87
CA ILE A 111 6.03 -7.94 5.85
C ILE A 111 6.60 -9.35 6.04
N PRO A 112 5.81 -10.30 6.56
CA PRO A 112 6.31 -11.58 7.11
C PRO A 112 7.15 -12.41 6.15
N LEU A 113 6.86 -12.39 4.85
CA LEU A 113 7.55 -13.23 3.85
C LEU A 113 8.58 -12.46 3.02
N CYS A 114 8.90 -11.22 3.39
CA CYS A 114 9.97 -10.46 2.76
C CYS A 114 11.35 -10.87 3.31
N HIS A 115 12.32 -10.96 2.39
CA HIS A 115 13.72 -11.22 2.76
C HIS A 115 14.36 -9.98 3.37
N PRO A 116 15.22 -10.10 4.39
CA PRO A 116 16.05 -9.00 4.84
C PRO A 116 17.09 -8.66 3.77
N LEU A 117 17.13 -7.41 3.31
CA LEU A 117 17.98 -6.99 2.20
C LEU A 117 18.96 -5.89 2.61
N PRO A 118 20.24 -5.98 2.19
CA PRO A 118 21.20 -4.90 2.35
C PRO A 118 20.93 -3.81 1.32
N LEU A 119 20.21 -2.74 1.71
CA LEU A 119 19.96 -1.61 0.83
C LEU A 119 21.23 -0.79 0.61
N SER A 120 21.61 -0.58 -0.64
CA SER A 120 22.78 0.21 -1.03
C SER A 120 22.46 1.72 -1.19
N LYS A 121 21.22 2.04 -1.55
CA LYS A 121 20.71 3.41 -1.66
C LYS A 121 19.23 3.45 -1.35
N LEU A 122 18.79 4.52 -0.69
CA LEU A 122 17.38 4.78 -0.40
C LEU A 122 17.16 6.28 -0.39
N THR A 123 16.18 6.75 -1.18
CA THR A 123 15.74 8.15 -1.17
C THR A 123 14.24 8.22 -0.99
N VAL A 124 13.79 9.24 -0.28
CA VAL A 124 12.37 9.61 -0.17
C VAL A 124 12.29 11.09 -0.50
N ASP A 125 11.59 11.42 -1.57
CA ASP A 125 11.44 12.77 -2.07
C ASP A 125 9.95 13.15 -2.11
N PHE A 126 9.67 14.48 -2.12
CA PHE A 126 8.32 14.99 -2.08
C PHE A 126 8.10 16.03 -3.16
N HIS A 127 6.92 15.97 -3.80
CA HIS A 127 6.42 16.97 -4.71
C HIS A 127 5.13 17.58 -4.17
N LEU A 128 5.11 18.91 -4.07
CA LEU A 128 3.89 19.62 -3.71
C LEU A 128 3.01 19.75 -4.95
N LEU A 129 1.73 19.39 -4.81
CA LEU A 129 0.71 19.44 -5.85
C LEU A 129 -0.36 20.49 -5.48
N PRO A 130 -0.13 21.78 -5.74
CA PRO A 130 -0.99 22.86 -5.23
C PRO A 130 -2.43 22.77 -5.71
N GLU A 131 -2.64 22.41 -6.97
CA GLU A 131 -3.98 22.30 -7.57
C GLU A 131 -4.85 21.22 -6.92
N GLN A 132 -4.20 20.20 -6.34
CA GLN A 132 -4.86 19.09 -5.67
C GLN A 132 -4.83 19.23 -4.15
N GLN A 133 -4.16 20.26 -3.62
CA GLN A 133 -3.86 20.41 -2.20
C GLN A 133 -3.24 19.11 -1.63
N ALA A 134 -2.25 18.57 -2.33
CA ALA A 134 -1.68 17.27 -2.05
C ALA A 134 -0.15 17.29 -2.00
N VAL A 135 0.39 16.27 -1.35
CA VAL A 135 1.83 15.97 -1.36
C VAL A 135 2.01 14.58 -1.95
N GLU A 136 2.78 14.48 -3.04
CA GLU A 136 3.27 13.20 -3.56
C GLU A 136 4.56 12.84 -2.85
N ALA A 137 4.65 11.60 -2.36
CA ALA A 137 5.87 10.98 -1.87
C ALA A 137 6.40 9.99 -2.90
N VAL A 138 7.69 10.05 -3.20
CA VAL A 138 8.38 9.13 -4.11
C VAL A 138 9.53 8.47 -3.34
N CYS A 139 9.56 7.13 -3.35
CA CYS A 139 10.63 6.37 -2.72
C CYS A 139 11.36 5.52 -3.75
N THR A 140 12.69 5.71 -3.85
CA THR A 140 13.57 4.87 -4.67
C THR A 140 14.47 4.03 -3.77
N ALA A 141 14.41 2.71 -3.92
CA ALA A 141 15.26 1.75 -3.21
C ALA A 141 16.21 1.04 -4.18
N ARG A 142 17.45 0.76 -3.76
CA ARG A 142 18.44 0.00 -4.51
C ARG A 142 19.14 -1.03 -3.63
N THR A 143 19.45 -2.17 -4.24
CA THR A 143 20.30 -3.21 -3.64
C THR A 143 21.14 -3.91 -4.72
N ILE A 144 22.14 -4.64 -4.27
CA ILE A 144 22.81 -5.69 -5.05
C ILE A 144 22.45 -6.99 -4.33
N GLY A 145 21.60 -7.82 -4.94
CA GLY A 145 21.04 -8.97 -4.25
C GLY A 145 20.25 -9.92 -5.14
N VAL A 146 19.69 -10.94 -4.51
CA VAL A 146 19.00 -12.06 -5.15
C VAL A 146 17.49 -11.82 -5.35
N THR A 147 16.92 -10.80 -4.69
CA THR A 147 15.49 -10.45 -4.84
C THR A 147 15.30 -8.95 -5.02
N GLY A 148 14.11 -8.52 -5.45
CA GLY A 148 13.80 -7.11 -5.71
C GLY A 148 13.57 -6.30 -4.45
N VAL A 149 13.45 -4.98 -4.60
CA VAL A 149 13.26 -4.00 -3.53
C VAL A 149 11.94 -3.22 -3.67
N GLU A 150 10.98 -3.84 -4.34
CA GLU A 150 9.66 -3.26 -4.58
C GLU A 150 8.94 -2.97 -3.24
N MET A 151 9.02 -3.92 -2.30
CA MET A 151 8.38 -3.79 -1.00
C MET A 151 9.04 -2.71 -0.13
N GLU A 152 10.35 -2.57 -0.21
CA GLU A 152 11.08 -1.50 0.46
C GLU A 152 10.64 -0.13 -0.02
N ALA A 153 10.48 0.04 -1.34
CA ALA A 153 10.01 1.30 -1.92
C ALA A 153 8.57 1.61 -1.50
N LEU A 154 7.66 0.63 -1.56
CA LEU A 154 6.25 0.79 -1.15
C LEU A 154 6.12 1.07 0.35
N THR A 155 6.89 0.38 1.19
CA THR A 155 6.90 0.61 2.65
C THR A 155 7.40 2.01 2.97
N GLY A 156 8.44 2.48 2.25
CA GLY A 156 8.98 3.83 2.42
C GLY A 156 7.95 4.92 2.12
N VAL A 157 7.24 4.81 1.01
CA VAL A 157 6.14 5.74 0.65
C VAL A 157 5.05 5.71 1.71
N SER A 158 4.58 4.52 2.07
CA SER A 158 3.47 4.36 3.03
C SER A 158 3.77 5.00 4.38
N ALA A 159 4.98 4.78 4.91
CA ALA A 159 5.40 5.37 6.18
C ALA A 159 5.60 6.88 6.09
N ALA A 160 6.09 7.39 4.95
CA ALA A 160 6.22 8.83 4.74
C ALA A 160 4.85 9.52 4.75
N LEU A 161 3.86 8.99 4.03
CA LEU A 161 2.50 9.54 4.00
C LEU A 161 1.81 9.46 5.37
N LEU A 162 1.95 8.34 6.08
CA LEU A 162 1.45 8.19 7.47
C LEU A 162 2.07 9.22 8.42
N THR A 163 3.34 9.56 8.22
CA THR A 163 4.02 10.56 9.05
C THR A 163 3.51 11.96 8.74
N ILE A 164 3.28 12.31 7.47
CA ILE A 164 2.62 13.57 7.10
C ILE A 164 1.25 13.65 7.78
N TYR A 165 0.44 12.56 7.71
CA TYR A 165 -0.86 12.49 8.38
C TYR A 165 -0.72 12.76 9.89
N ASP A 166 0.17 12.06 10.59
CA ASP A 166 0.35 12.24 12.03
C ASP A 166 0.73 13.68 12.40
N MET A 167 1.59 14.29 11.61
CA MET A 167 2.08 15.64 11.89
C MET A 167 1.03 16.72 11.61
N CYS A 168 0.10 16.48 10.66
CA CYS A 168 -0.90 17.45 10.22
C CYS A 168 -2.32 17.20 10.80
N LYS A 169 -2.59 16.04 11.42
CA LYS A 169 -3.94 15.64 11.88
C LYS A 169 -4.61 16.59 12.88
N ALA A 170 -3.85 17.46 13.54
CA ALA A 170 -4.42 18.49 14.40
C ALA A 170 -5.14 19.59 13.59
N VAL A 171 -4.73 19.83 12.34
CA VAL A 171 -5.29 20.80 11.40
C VAL A 171 -6.33 20.16 10.50
N ASP A 172 -6.07 18.92 10.05
CA ASP A 172 -6.97 18.19 9.16
C ASP A 172 -6.98 16.68 9.51
N LYS A 173 -8.13 16.18 9.97
CA LYS A 173 -8.34 14.74 10.21
C LYS A 173 -8.90 14.02 8.99
N GLY A 174 -9.35 14.77 7.99
CA GLY A 174 -9.97 14.26 6.77
C GLY A 174 -8.96 13.97 5.66
N MET A 175 -7.66 14.04 5.93
CA MET A 175 -6.64 13.72 4.93
C MET A 175 -6.78 12.29 4.41
N GLU A 176 -6.63 12.12 3.11
CA GLU A 176 -6.70 10.82 2.45
C GLU A 176 -5.35 10.45 1.85
N MET A 177 -4.88 9.23 2.14
CA MET A 177 -3.70 8.64 1.52
C MET A 177 -4.16 7.67 0.43
N GLY A 178 -3.63 7.84 -0.78
CA GLY A 178 -4.03 7.06 -1.93
C GLY A 178 -2.93 6.91 -2.97
N GLU A 179 -3.30 6.26 -4.06
CA GLU A 179 -2.44 6.05 -5.24
C GLU A 179 -1.06 5.46 -4.91
N ILE A 180 -0.97 4.65 -3.85
CA ILE A 180 0.29 3.99 -3.49
C ILE A 180 0.53 2.83 -4.45
N HIS A 181 1.57 2.93 -5.27
CA HIS A 181 1.89 1.91 -6.26
C HIS A 181 3.37 1.91 -6.67
N LEU A 182 3.77 0.78 -7.24
CA LEU A 182 5.06 0.65 -7.91
C LEU A 182 5.02 1.37 -9.26
N VAL A 183 5.99 2.23 -9.50
CA VAL A 183 6.14 2.98 -10.77
C VAL A 183 7.03 2.21 -11.73
N GLU A 184 8.21 1.86 -11.24
CA GLU A 184 9.26 1.22 -12.04
C GLU A 184 10.05 0.25 -11.19
N LYS A 185 10.52 -0.82 -11.82
CA LYS A 185 11.58 -1.64 -11.25
C LYS A 185 12.53 -2.16 -12.32
N THR A 186 13.78 -2.35 -11.95
CA THR A 186 14.80 -2.91 -12.82
C THR A 186 15.57 -4.04 -12.14
N GLY A 187 16.12 -4.94 -12.97
CA GLY A 187 16.94 -6.06 -12.53
C GLY A 187 16.18 -7.35 -12.24
N GLY A 188 16.93 -8.44 -12.09
CA GLY A 188 16.42 -9.78 -11.86
C GLY A 188 15.78 -10.43 -13.09
N LYS A 189 15.19 -11.64 -12.89
CA LYS A 189 14.63 -12.47 -13.96
C LYS A 189 13.48 -11.80 -14.72
N SER A 190 12.68 -10.98 -14.05
CA SER A 190 11.53 -10.27 -14.65
C SER A 190 11.92 -8.99 -15.40
N GLY A 191 13.23 -8.67 -15.47
CA GLY A 191 13.73 -7.53 -16.24
C GLY A 191 13.23 -6.16 -15.77
N HIS A 192 12.92 -5.30 -16.74
CA HIS A 192 12.44 -3.94 -16.53
C HIS A 192 10.90 -3.91 -16.58
N TYR A 193 10.31 -3.35 -15.56
CA TYR A 193 8.86 -3.06 -15.48
C TYR A 193 8.66 -1.58 -15.32
N VAL A 194 7.77 -1.01 -16.10
CA VAL A 194 7.25 0.35 -15.96
C VAL A 194 5.74 0.26 -15.93
N ARG A 195 5.12 0.92 -14.96
CA ARG A 195 3.66 1.03 -14.87
C ARG A 195 3.14 1.85 -16.07
N ALA A 196 2.18 1.32 -16.81
CA ALA A 196 1.49 2.08 -17.85
C ALA A 196 0.67 3.22 -17.21
N GLU A 197 0.78 4.41 -17.77
CA GLU A 197 -0.09 5.53 -17.36
C GLU A 197 -1.55 5.18 -17.67
N GLY A 198 -2.45 5.32 -16.69
CA GLY A 198 -3.88 5.08 -16.85
C GLY A 198 -4.37 3.64 -16.58
N GLY A 199 -3.55 2.77 -16.03
CA GLY A 199 -3.89 1.37 -15.83
C GLY A 199 -4.69 1.05 -14.56
N TYR A 200 -6.00 1.29 -14.56
CA TYR A 200 -6.97 0.36 -13.96
C TYR A 200 -7.60 -0.41 -15.13
N VAL A 201 -7.21 -1.66 -15.30
CA VAL A 201 -7.92 -2.64 -16.14
C VAL A 201 -8.67 -3.57 -15.22
#